data_56a5516566133de51db8b5592cabc263
#
_entry.id   56a5516566133de51db8b5592cabc263
#
_cell.length_a   1.000
_cell.length_b   1.000
_cell.length_c   1.000
_cell.angle_alpha   90.00
_cell.angle_beta   90.00
_cell.angle_gamma   90.00
#
_symmetry.space_group_name_H-M   'P 1'
#
loop_
_entity.id
_entity.type
_entity.pdbx_description
1 polymer ?
#
loop_
_entity_poly.entity_id
_entity_poly.type
_entity_poly.pdbx_seq_one_letter_code
_entity_poly.pdbx_strand_id
1 'polypeptide(L)'
;YNSTEFNNGLNFRFRNKGKFNGSARVIVPYAVAVEIKLSDVLASSSCFPGGFEPMLWPNDFVHADSINLEKHAKNNRTVGLMDGGIYDNQGIESVLKYNSKVGEPYFDFVIVSDVSSPNMSSFKATNVDDTWFSKRTFQDFIKYNVRFNWILLSAIIALMCPLIFGLGNEFLQGICSGLAFSLIAVLIFKVWAIKKVSNKIKSSVEKLVGPNFDFYKSKIGPLSIARVPFGTLSVLLKDRIFSLSILMQEVFLIVVRRLNYNKLYVDNDYKLRRISTLIKCLTEEDFPKYKSSLPDNSTITYDNFVGQRIAQTVAEASSFGTTLWFTETEGMNNVLHKLVATGQLTMCFNMMIYLNKWITDDDGNFDRLSTKDQIQMREMLEQCKGDWVRF
;
A
#
# COMPACT_ATOMS: atom_id res chain seq x y z
N TYR A 1 -1.80 9.42 17.87
CA TYR A 1 -1.21 8.91 16.61
C TYR A 1 -0.84 7.45 16.78
N ASN A 2 -0.90 6.69 15.71
CA ASN A 2 -0.53 5.27 15.69
C ASN A 2 0.37 4.98 14.49
N SER A 3 1.31 4.08 14.71
CA SER A 3 2.16 3.49 13.68
C SER A 3 2.09 1.96 13.79
N THR A 4 2.52 1.25 12.78
CA THR A 4 2.62 -0.20 12.82
C THR A 4 4.06 -0.61 13.13
N GLU A 5 4.27 -1.36 14.21
CA GLU A 5 5.55 -1.96 14.52
C GLU A 5 5.85 -3.08 13.53
N PHE A 6 6.88 -2.89 12.71
CA PHE A 6 7.19 -3.76 11.60
C PHE A 6 7.62 -5.18 12.02
N ASN A 7 8.32 -5.29 13.15
CA ASN A 7 8.90 -6.56 13.57
C ASN A 7 7.87 -7.60 14.03
N ASN A 8 6.75 -7.14 14.61
CA ASN A 8 5.73 -8.02 15.19
C ASN A 8 4.30 -7.74 14.67
N GLY A 9 4.13 -6.78 13.78
CA GLY A 9 2.81 -6.38 13.27
C GLY A 9 1.88 -5.85 14.36
N LEU A 10 2.42 -5.10 15.32
CA LEU A 10 1.67 -4.57 16.45
C LEU A 10 1.37 -3.09 16.28
N ASN A 11 0.27 -2.63 16.89
CA ASN A 11 -0.03 -1.21 16.94
C ASN A 11 0.91 -0.50 17.91
N PHE A 12 1.67 0.48 17.42
CA PHE A 12 2.53 1.36 18.20
C PHE A 12 1.85 2.72 18.35
N ARG A 13 1.61 3.16 19.56
CA ARG A 13 0.80 4.34 19.84
C ARG A 13 1.61 5.44 20.52
N PHE A 14 1.41 6.67 20.03
CA PHE A 14 1.87 7.90 20.66
C PHE A 14 0.67 8.66 21.21
N ARG A 15 0.69 8.96 22.51
CA ARG A 15 -0.42 9.61 23.21
C ARG A 15 0.10 10.76 24.06
N ASN A 16 -0.65 11.84 24.09
CA ASN A 16 -0.41 12.98 24.97
C ASN A 16 -0.97 12.81 26.40
N LYS A 17 -1.78 11.78 26.62
CA LYS A 17 -2.37 11.43 27.91
C LYS A 17 -2.35 9.92 28.11
N GLY A 18 -2.29 9.49 29.37
CA GLY A 18 -2.31 8.08 29.73
C GLY A 18 -0.91 7.50 29.99
N LYS A 19 -0.88 6.35 30.67
CA LYS A 19 0.37 5.73 31.13
C LYS A 19 1.10 4.88 30.08
N PHE A 20 0.47 4.60 28.92
CA PHE A 20 1.01 3.67 27.94
C PHE A 20 1.23 4.35 26.60
N ASN A 21 2.48 4.39 26.16
CA ASN A 21 2.93 4.70 24.83
C ASN A 21 3.75 3.53 24.30
N GLY A 22 3.81 3.37 22.99
CA GLY A 22 4.52 2.26 22.34
C GLY A 22 3.61 1.10 21.95
N SER A 23 4.17 -0.09 21.87
CA SER A 23 3.48 -1.35 21.56
C SER A 23 3.44 -2.29 22.76
N ALA A 24 2.83 -3.48 22.61
CA ALA A 24 2.88 -4.52 23.65
C ALA A 24 4.30 -5.05 23.91
N ARG A 25 5.24 -4.81 22.99
CA ARG A 25 6.65 -5.26 23.09
C ARG A 25 7.63 -4.15 23.41
N VAL A 26 7.28 -2.90 23.08
CA VAL A 26 8.12 -1.72 23.28
C VAL A 26 7.35 -0.69 24.05
N ILE A 27 7.69 -0.52 25.33
CA ILE A 27 7.05 0.45 26.21
C ILE A 27 7.87 1.73 26.19
N VAL A 28 7.23 2.84 25.81
CA VAL A 28 7.81 4.18 25.84
C VAL A 28 7.29 4.89 27.10
N PRO A 29 8.16 5.24 28.06
CA PRO A 29 7.74 5.99 29.24
C PRO A 29 7.09 7.32 28.84
N TYR A 30 6.06 7.74 29.59
CA TYR A 30 5.34 8.97 29.30
C TYR A 30 6.26 10.20 29.24
N ALA A 31 7.21 10.31 30.18
CA ALA A 31 8.19 11.40 30.21
C ALA A 31 9.05 11.47 28.92
N VAL A 32 9.30 10.34 28.27
CA VAL A 32 10.01 10.27 27.00
C VAL A 32 9.06 10.62 25.84
N ALA A 33 7.85 10.09 25.87
CA ALA A 33 6.90 10.25 24.78
C ALA A 33 6.48 11.72 24.55
N VAL A 34 6.39 12.51 25.61
CA VAL A 34 6.00 13.94 25.51
C VAL A 34 7.10 14.85 24.95
N GLU A 35 8.35 14.39 24.98
CA GLU A 35 9.50 15.12 24.47
C GLU A 35 9.80 14.80 23.01
N ILE A 36 9.16 13.80 22.41
CA ILE A 36 9.35 13.43 21.01
C ILE A 36 8.75 14.50 20.10
N LYS A 37 9.46 14.88 19.05
CA LYS A 37 8.94 15.83 18.06
C LYS A 37 7.71 15.27 17.37
N LEU A 38 6.66 16.07 17.30
CA LEU A 38 5.41 15.71 16.63
C LEU A 38 5.64 15.40 15.14
N SER A 39 6.62 16.05 14.49
CA SER A 39 7.01 15.76 13.12
C SER A 39 7.41 14.31 12.92
N ASP A 40 8.19 13.74 13.84
CA ASP A 40 8.68 12.37 13.74
C ASP A 40 7.56 11.35 14.01
N VAL A 41 6.66 11.70 14.94
CA VAL A 41 5.43 10.92 15.19
C VAL A 41 4.54 10.90 13.94
N LEU A 42 4.34 12.04 13.29
CA LEU A 42 3.57 12.14 12.05
C LEU A 42 4.24 11.38 10.91
N ALA A 43 5.56 11.55 10.74
CA ALA A 43 6.34 10.85 9.74
C ALA A 43 6.20 9.32 9.89
N SER A 44 6.35 8.79 11.11
CA SER A 44 6.21 7.36 11.38
C SER A 44 4.78 6.84 11.14
N SER A 45 3.77 7.68 11.43
CA SER A 45 2.36 7.35 11.22
C SER A 45 1.94 7.34 9.74
N SER A 46 2.66 8.07 8.90
CA SER A 46 2.42 8.20 7.45
C SER A 46 3.50 7.54 6.58
N CYS A 47 4.38 6.75 7.17
CA CYS A 47 5.47 6.04 6.49
C CYS A 47 4.91 4.86 5.67
N PHE A 48 4.36 5.18 4.49
CA PHE A 48 3.63 4.24 3.64
C PHE A 48 4.56 3.18 3.03
N PRO A 49 4.22 1.87 3.09
CA PRO A 49 5.02 0.79 2.55
C PRO A 49 5.23 0.92 1.04
N GLY A 50 6.47 0.76 0.59
CA GLY A 50 6.84 0.89 -0.82
C GLY A 50 7.15 2.32 -1.26
N GLY A 51 6.71 3.34 -0.50
CA GLY A 51 7.07 4.74 -0.72
C GLY A 51 8.19 5.22 0.20
N PHE A 52 8.23 4.69 1.42
CA PHE A 52 9.18 5.11 2.46
C PHE A 52 9.79 3.89 3.16
N GLU A 53 10.99 4.08 3.68
CA GLU A 53 11.63 3.12 4.57
C GLU A 53 11.00 3.19 5.97
N PRO A 54 10.97 2.06 6.74
CA PRO A 54 10.52 2.10 8.12
C PRO A 54 11.38 3.02 8.98
N MET A 55 10.76 3.90 9.75
CA MET A 55 11.48 4.70 10.75
C MET A 55 11.89 3.84 11.93
N LEU A 56 13.15 3.90 12.29
CA LEU A 56 13.71 3.11 13.38
C LEU A 56 13.47 3.80 14.73
N TRP A 57 12.67 3.20 15.58
CA TRP A 57 12.56 3.59 16.98
C TRP A 57 13.73 2.97 17.76
N PRO A 58 14.49 3.73 18.61
CA PRO A 58 14.39 5.18 18.84
C PRO A 58 15.30 6.03 17.94
N ASN A 59 16.06 5.44 17.03
CA ASN A 59 17.23 6.07 16.38
C ASN A 59 16.84 7.25 15.47
N ASP A 60 15.71 7.14 14.77
CA ASP A 60 15.27 8.17 13.82
C ASP A 60 14.35 9.22 14.47
N PHE A 61 14.15 9.13 15.81
CA PHE A 61 13.30 10.05 16.55
C PHE A 61 14.15 11.09 17.29
N VAL A 62 13.82 12.35 17.09
CA VAL A 62 14.45 13.47 17.78
C VAL A 62 13.61 13.91 18.97
N HIS A 63 14.24 14.24 20.07
CA HIS A 63 13.60 14.71 21.30
C HIS A 63 14.40 15.88 21.90
N ALA A 64 13.86 16.51 22.94
CA ALA A 64 14.55 17.59 23.61
C ALA A 64 15.89 17.11 24.21
N ASP A 65 16.90 17.97 24.25
CA ASP A 65 18.28 17.66 24.63
C ASP A 65 18.45 17.07 26.05
N SER A 66 17.42 17.15 26.88
CA SER A 66 17.45 16.67 28.28
C SER A 66 17.28 15.16 28.45
N ILE A 67 16.84 14.44 27.42
CA ILE A 67 16.54 13.00 27.50
C ILE A 67 17.35 12.21 26.46
N ASN A 68 18.17 11.29 26.94
CA ASN A 68 18.89 10.36 26.08
C ASN A 68 17.99 9.15 25.76
N LEU A 69 17.34 9.15 24.57
CA LEU A 69 16.47 8.06 24.09
C LEU A 69 17.20 6.72 24.05
N GLU A 70 18.47 6.69 23.68
CA GLU A 70 19.27 5.47 23.67
C GLU A 70 19.40 4.84 25.05
N LYS A 71 19.46 5.67 26.11
CA LYS A 71 19.52 5.20 27.51
C LYS A 71 18.21 4.53 27.92
N HIS A 72 17.08 5.05 27.44
CA HIS A 72 15.76 4.45 27.67
C HIS A 72 15.50 3.26 26.74
N ALA A 73 16.12 3.24 25.56
CA ALA A 73 16.04 2.13 24.62
C ALA A 73 16.92 0.93 24.98
N LYS A 74 17.88 1.06 25.91
CA LYS A 74 18.75 -0.06 26.32
C LYS A 74 17.99 -1.28 26.84
N ASN A 75 16.78 -1.08 27.35
CA ASN A 75 15.86 -2.15 27.73
C ASN A 75 14.77 -2.43 26.69
N ASN A 76 14.68 -1.64 25.63
CA ASN A 76 13.68 -1.75 24.55
C ASN A 76 14.39 -2.03 23.22
N ARG A 77 13.88 -3.01 22.51
CA ARG A 77 14.43 -3.38 21.19
C ARG A 77 14.24 -2.25 20.19
N THR A 78 15.23 -2.00 19.35
CA THR A 78 15.05 -1.19 18.15
C THR A 78 14.02 -1.87 17.24
N VAL A 79 12.99 -1.13 16.83
CA VAL A 79 11.93 -1.62 15.97
C VAL A 79 11.66 -0.64 14.83
N GLY A 80 11.37 -1.16 13.65
CA GLY A 80 10.90 -0.34 12.54
C GLY A 80 9.44 0.05 12.75
N LEU A 81 9.11 1.31 12.48
CA LEU A 81 7.75 1.83 12.51
C LEU A 81 7.33 2.23 11.10
N MET A 82 6.13 1.84 10.72
CA MET A 82 5.51 2.15 9.43
C MET A 82 4.12 2.73 9.63
N ASP A 83 3.48 3.09 8.53
CA ASP A 83 2.14 3.64 8.47
C ASP A 83 1.17 2.93 9.40
N GLY A 84 0.45 3.72 10.19
CA GLY A 84 -0.55 3.23 11.13
C GLY A 84 -1.73 2.55 10.44
N GLY A 85 -1.98 2.88 9.16
CA GLY A 85 -3.04 2.31 8.36
C GLY A 85 -2.87 0.82 8.05
N ILE A 86 -1.66 0.28 8.16
CA ILE A 86 -1.41 -1.15 8.02
C ILE A 86 -2.13 -1.94 9.11
N TYR A 87 -2.21 -1.40 10.31
CA TYR A 87 -2.84 -2.05 11.47
C TYR A 87 -4.24 -1.50 11.78
N ASP A 88 -4.38 -0.18 11.86
CA ASP A 88 -5.60 0.51 12.32
C ASP A 88 -5.76 1.87 11.62
N ASN A 89 -6.14 1.83 10.35
CA ASN A 89 -6.18 3.01 9.46
C ASN A 89 -7.10 4.13 9.97
N GLN A 90 -8.24 3.76 10.57
CA GLN A 90 -9.21 4.72 11.11
C GLN A 90 -9.03 4.99 12.61
N GLY A 91 -8.08 4.34 13.28
CA GLY A 91 -7.89 4.45 14.73
C GLY A 91 -8.99 3.77 15.57
N ILE A 92 -9.84 2.96 14.95
CA ILE A 92 -11.00 2.32 15.60
C ILE A 92 -10.56 1.40 16.75
N GLU A 93 -9.57 0.57 16.53
CA GLU A 93 -9.08 -0.31 17.61
C GLU A 93 -8.53 0.49 18.79
N SER A 94 -7.94 1.64 18.52
CA SER A 94 -7.45 2.53 19.56
C SER A 94 -8.57 3.11 20.43
N VAL A 95 -9.72 3.42 19.82
CA VAL A 95 -10.94 3.86 20.49
C VAL A 95 -11.52 2.73 21.35
N LEU A 96 -11.76 1.55 20.76
CA LEU A 96 -12.36 0.40 21.43
C LEU A 96 -11.48 -0.11 22.61
N LYS A 97 -10.17 -0.20 22.41
CA LYS A 97 -9.25 -0.59 23.50
C LYS A 97 -9.17 0.41 24.64
N TYR A 98 -9.47 1.67 24.39
CA TYR A 98 -9.53 2.64 25.49
C TYR A 98 -10.72 2.36 26.39
N ASN A 99 -11.89 2.07 25.83
CA ASN A 99 -13.09 1.71 26.58
C ASN A 99 -12.88 0.46 27.46
N SER A 100 -12.32 -0.60 26.89
CA SER A 100 -12.11 -1.86 27.61
C SER A 100 -11.22 -1.72 28.88
N LYS A 101 -10.46 -0.63 28.98
CA LYS A 101 -9.63 -0.33 30.16
C LYS A 101 -10.33 0.48 31.23
N VAL A 102 -11.37 1.22 30.86
CA VAL A 102 -12.09 2.12 31.77
C VAL A 102 -13.39 1.49 32.28
N GLY A 103 -13.84 0.39 31.64
CA GLY A 103 -15.03 -0.37 32.05
C GLY A 103 -16.37 0.22 31.59
N GLU A 104 -16.36 1.41 31.00
CA GLU A 104 -17.52 2.07 30.40
C GLU A 104 -17.13 2.77 29.09
N PRO A 105 -18.07 3.03 28.15
CA PRO A 105 -17.78 3.79 26.94
C PRO A 105 -17.26 5.18 27.32
N TYR A 106 -15.99 5.43 27.05
CA TYR A 106 -15.36 6.73 27.36
C TYR A 106 -15.80 7.84 26.41
N PHE A 107 -16.13 7.45 25.16
CA PHE A 107 -16.56 8.38 24.15
C PHE A 107 -18.09 8.36 24.03
N ASP A 108 -18.70 9.52 24.17
CA ASP A 108 -20.14 9.68 23.99
C ASP A 108 -20.56 9.48 22.55
N PHE A 109 -19.64 9.81 21.63
CA PHE A 109 -19.90 9.75 20.20
C PHE A 109 -18.63 9.51 19.39
N VAL A 110 -18.71 8.65 18.36
CA VAL A 110 -17.59 8.30 17.47
C VAL A 110 -17.97 8.63 16.05
N ILE A 111 -17.21 9.51 15.41
CA ILE A 111 -17.32 9.82 13.99
C ILE A 111 -16.12 9.19 13.26
N VAL A 112 -16.40 8.31 12.30
CA VAL A 112 -15.37 7.74 11.42
C VAL A 112 -15.53 8.36 10.04
N SER A 113 -14.56 9.16 9.64
CA SER A 113 -14.51 9.76 8.30
C SER A 113 -13.58 8.95 7.40
N ASP A 114 -14.10 8.48 6.26
CA ASP A 114 -13.37 7.61 5.34
C ASP A 114 -13.48 8.13 3.91
N VAL A 115 -12.37 8.56 3.35
CA VAL A 115 -12.24 9.10 1.99
C VAL A 115 -11.76 8.06 0.97
N SER A 116 -11.71 6.78 1.35
CA SER A 116 -11.25 5.74 0.43
C SER A 116 -12.19 5.55 -0.75
N SER A 117 -11.60 5.50 -1.95
CA SER A 117 -12.34 5.09 -3.15
C SER A 117 -12.81 3.63 -3.02
N PRO A 118 -14.05 3.32 -3.41
CA PRO A 118 -14.50 1.94 -3.54
C PRO A 118 -13.86 1.24 -4.74
N ASN A 119 -13.41 2.01 -5.71
CA ASN A 119 -12.87 1.52 -6.97
C ASN A 119 -11.39 1.19 -6.80
N MET A 120 -11.07 -0.08 -6.83
CA MET A 120 -9.69 -0.54 -6.94
C MET A 120 -9.31 -0.62 -8.41
N SER A 121 -8.04 -0.33 -8.73
CA SER A 121 -7.50 -0.61 -10.05
C SER A 121 -7.63 -2.12 -10.32
N SER A 122 -8.39 -2.48 -11.35
CA SER A 122 -8.50 -3.88 -11.73
C SER A 122 -7.15 -4.37 -12.24
N PHE A 123 -6.70 -5.52 -11.73
CA PHE A 123 -5.53 -6.17 -12.28
C PHE A 123 -5.80 -6.55 -13.75
N LYS A 124 -4.93 -6.06 -14.64
CA LYS A 124 -4.94 -6.43 -16.04
C LYS A 124 -3.63 -7.13 -16.37
N ALA A 125 -3.70 -8.37 -16.79
CA ALA A 125 -2.54 -9.11 -17.26
C ALA A 125 -1.90 -8.40 -18.46
N THR A 126 -0.58 -8.30 -18.45
CA THR A 126 0.16 -7.69 -19.56
C THR A 126 0.27 -8.69 -20.70
N ASN A 127 0.00 -8.27 -21.91
CA ASN A 127 0.23 -9.09 -23.10
C ASN A 127 1.73 -9.21 -23.37
N VAL A 128 2.14 -10.37 -23.88
CA VAL A 128 3.52 -10.60 -24.32
C VAL A 128 3.73 -9.87 -25.65
N ASP A 129 4.70 -8.98 -25.69
CA ASP A 129 5.10 -8.32 -26.94
C ASP A 129 5.63 -9.34 -27.95
N ASP A 130 5.14 -9.28 -29.19
CA ASP A 130 5.52 -10.21 -30.25
C ASP A 130 6.81 -9.76 -30.98
N THR A 131 7.89 -9.63 -30.22
CA THR A 131 9.21 -9.28 -30.73
C THR A 131 10.08 -10.53 -30.94
N TRP A 132 11.09 -10.43 -31.82
CA TRP A 132 12.05 -11.52 -32.00
C TRP A 132 12.74 -11.95 -30.71
N PHE A 133 13.06 -11.00 -29.82
CA PHE A 133 13.72 -11.26 -28.54
C PHE A 133 12.76 -11.93 -27.54
N SER A 134 11.50 -11.52 -27.51
CA SER A 134 10.50 -12.07 -26.60
C SER A 134 10.21 -13.55 -26.82
N LYS A 135 10.36 -14.02 -28.07
CA LYS A 135 10.20 -15.46 -28.44
C LYS A 135 11.37 -16.34 -28.07
N ARG A 136 12.54 -15.77 -27.73
CA ARG A 136 13.75 -16.53 -27.39
C ARG A 136 13.74 -17.00 -25.96
N THR A 137 14.41 -18.13 -25.73
CA THR A 137 14.61 -18.75 -24.42
C THR A 137 16.07 -18.65 -23.99
N PHE A 138 16.35 -18.83 -22.71
CA PHE A 138 17.72 -19.00 -22.22
C PHE A 138 18.42 -20.16 -22.91
N GLN A 139 17.69 -21.24 -23.20
CA GLN A 139 18.24 -22.40 -23.89
C GLN A 139 18.68 -22.06 -25.31
N ASP A 140 17.91 -21.23 -26.04
CA ASP A 140 18.31 -20.76 -27.37
C ASP A 140 19.57 -19.90 -27.28
N PHE A 141 19.66 -19.04 -26.28
CA PHE A 141 20.83 -18.21 -26.05
C PHE A 141 22.08 -19.03 -25.75
N ILE A 142 21.94 -20.09 -24.97
CA ILE A 142 23.05 -21.04 -24.70
C ILE A 142 23.46 -21.74 -25.98
N LYS A 143 22.51 -22.26 -26.76
CA LYS A 143 22.79 -22.91 -28.06
C LYS A 143 23.50 -21.96 -29.04
N TYR A 144 23.00 -20.71 -29.12
CA TYR A 144 23.60 -19.67 -29.96
C TYR A 144 25.03 -19.35 -29.49
N ASN A 145 25.26 -19.24 -28.19
CA ASN A 145 26.58 -19.02 -27.61
C ASN A 145 27.55 -20.16 -27.90
N VAL A 146 27.09 -21.41 -27.79
CA VAL A 146 27.90 -22.59 -28.13
C VAL A 146 28.25 -22.59 -29.62
N ARG A 147 27.28 -22.36 -30.52
CA ARG A 147 27.55 -22.27 -31.97
C ARG A 147 28.55 -21.15 -32.30
N PHE A 148 28.37 -19.99 -31.69
CA PHE A 148 29.30 -18.88 -31.89
C PHE A 148 30.73 -19.23 -31.42
N ASN A 149 30.88 -19.92 -30.30
CA ASN A 149 32.18 -20.36 -29.80
C ASN A 149 32.82 -21.35 -30.81
N TRP A 150 32.06 -22.28 -31.40
CA TRP A 150 32.58 -23.18 -32.44
C TRP A 150 33.00 -22.43 -33.70
N ILE A 151 32.24 -21.44 -34.18
CA ILE A 151 32.63 -20.59 -35.29
C ILE A 151 33.94 -19.86 -34.99
N LEU A 152 34.04 -19.29 -33.78
CA LEU A 152 35.20 -18.53 -33.33
C LEU A 152 36.44 -19.43 -33.26
N LEU A 153 36.28 -20.65 -32.72
CA LEU A 153 37.34 -21.67 -32.65
C LEU A 153 37.79 -22.11 -34.06
N SER A 154 36.83 -22.35 -34.96
CA SER A 154 37.12 -22.68 -36.34
C SER A 154 37.88 -21.57 -37.05
N ALA A 155 37.52 -20.32 -36.83
CA ALA A 155 38.23 -19.15 -37.38
C ALA A 155 39.65 -19.04 -36.84
N ILE A 156 39.84 -19.29 -35.54
CA ILE A 156 41.19 -19.31 -34.93
C ILE A 156 42.04 -20.41 -35.55
N ILE A 157 41.50 -21.63 -35.71
CA ILE A 157 42.22 -22.75 -36.34
C ILE A 157 42.58 -22.39 -37.81
N ALA A 158 41.66 -21.84 -38.58
CA ALA A 158 41.91 -21.44 -39.93
C ALA A 158 43.01 -20.37 -40.05
N LEU A 159 43.03 -19.40 -39.16
CA LEU A 159 44.06 -18.34 -39.09
C LEU A 159 45.43 -18.89 -38.63
N MET A 160 45.45 -19.97 -37.90
CA MET A 160 46.71 -20.61 -37.49
C MET A 160 47.29 -21.54 -38.56
N CYS A 161 46.51 -22.01 -39.54
CA CYS A 161 46.97 -22.89 -40.62
C CYS A 161 48.16 -22.32 -41.39
N PRO A 162 48.23 -21.06 -41.83
CA PRO A 162 49.40 -20.53 -42.53
C PRO A 162 50.67 -20.60 -41.74
N LEU A 163 50.59 -20.45 -40.43
CA LEU A 163 51.73 -20.52 -39.48
C LEU A 163 52.19 -21.98 -39.33
N ILE A 164 51.24 -22.90 -39.19
CA ILE A 164 51.54 -24.33 -38.95
C ILE A 164 52.14 -25.02 -40.19
N PHE A 165 51.60 -24.68 -41.38
CA PHE A 165 52.00 -25.30 -42.63
C PHE A 165 52.99 -24.46 -43.43
N GLY A 166 53.47 -23.32 -42.90
CA GLY A 166 54.45 -22.49 -43.61
C GLY A 166 53.89 -21.84 -44.87
N LEU A 167 52.57 -21.63 -44.99
CA LEU A 167 51.90 -21.10 -46.19
C LEU A 167 51.98 -19.56 -46.21
N GLY A 168 52.35 -19.00 -47.38
CA GLY A 168 52.45 -17.57 -47.58
C GLY A 168 53.81 -16.96 -47.13
N ASN A 169 53.92 -15.63 -47.23
CA ASN A 169 55.08 -14.88 -46.78
C ASN A 169 55.02 -14.56 -45.26
N GLU A 170 56.13 -14.16 -44.68
CA GLU A 170 56.24 -13.85 -43.24
C GLU A 170 55.27 -12.75 -42.79
N PHE A 171 54.97 -11.79 -43.64
CA PHE A 171 54.02 -10.72 -43.40
C PHE A 171 52.57 -11.24 -43.24
N LEU A 172 52.13 -12.16 -44.13
CA LEU A 172 50.83 -12.81 -44.02
C LEU A 172 50.71 -13.68 -42.77
N GLN A 173 51.73 -14.44 -42.46
CA GLN A 173 51.77 -15.25 -41.25
C GLN A 173 51.70 -14.39 -39.96
N GLY A 174 52.36 -13.19 -39.98
CA GLY A 174 52.28 -12.23 -38.90
C GLY A 174 50.86 -11.64 -38.71
N ILE A 175 50.16 -11.28 -39.78
CA ILE A 175 48.76 -10.80 -39.68
C ILE A 175 47.86 -11.92 -39.17
N CYS A 176 47.92 -13.10 -39.73
CA CYS A 176 47.08 -14.23 -39.33
C CYS A 176 47.28 -14.61 -37.84
N SER A 177 48.51 -14.60 -37.37
CA SER A 177 48.81 -14.87 -35.94
C SER A 177 48.27 -13.78 -35.06
N GLY A 178 48.44 -12.50 -35.42
CA GLY A 178 47.89 -11.36 -34.66
C GLY A 178 46.38 -11.39 -34.52
N LEU A 179 45.68 -11.74 -35.62
CA LEU A 179 44.22 -11.90 -35.61
C LEU A 179 43.80 -13.10 -34.75
N ALA A 180 44.50 -14.24 -34.85
CA ALA A 180 44.20 -15.40 -34.04
C ALA A 180 44.37 -15.10 -32.54
N PHE A 181 45.46 -14.43 -32.15
CA PHE A 181 45.67 -14.00 -30.76
C PHE A 181 44.55 -13.06 -30.30
N SER A 182 44.12 -12.11 -31.10
CA SER A 182 43.01 -11.20 -30.78
C SER A 182 41.69 -11.94 -30.52
N LEU A 183 41.38 -12.96 -31.36
CA LEU A 183 40.18 -13.77 -31.22
C LEU A 183 40.24 -14.67 -29.97
N ILE A 184 41.40 -15.18 -29.64
CA ILE A 184 41.64 -15.95 -28.37
C ILE A 184 41.41 -15.04 -27.18
N ALA A 185 41.94 -13.82 -27.17
CA ALA A 185 41.73 -12.85 -26.09
C ALA A 185 40.24 -12.51 -25.91
N VAL A 186 39.50 -12.29 -27.02
CA VAL A 186 38.04 -12.10 -27.00
C VAL A 186 37.32 -13.31 -26.42
N LEU A 187 37.69 -14.51 -26.75
CA LEU A 187 37.09 -15.75 -26.23
C LEU A 187 37.31 -15.86 -24.71
N ILE A 188 38.54 -15.63 -24.26
CA ILE A 188 38.87 -15.67 -22.83
C ILE A 188 38.10 -14.61 -22.06
N PHE A 189 38.10 -13.38 -22.54
CA PHE A 189 37.37 -12.28 -21.94
C PHE A 189 35.86 -12.58 -21.84
N LYS A 190 35.28 -13.13 -22.90
CA LYS A 190 33.86 -13.53 -22.94
C LYS A 190 33.55 -14.59 -21.88
N VAL A 191 34.36 -15.64 -21.78
CA VAL A 191 34.17 -16.71 -20.78
C VAL A 191 34.29 -16.16 -19.36
N TRP A 192 35.26 -15.29 -19.12
CA TRP A 192 35.45 -14.61 -17.83
C TRP A 192 34.26 -13.71 -17.48
N ALA A 193 33.80 -12.90 -18.43
CA ALA A 193 32.65 -12.00 -18.22
C ALA A 193 31.36 -12.75 -17.89
N ILE A 194 31.06 -13.84 -18.64
CA ILE A 194 29.89 -14.69 -18.38
C ILE A 194 29.99 -15.32 -16.99
N LYS A 195 31.14 -15.84 -16.61
CA LYS A 195 31.36 -16.44 -15.28
C LYS A 195 31.16 -15.41 -14.16
N LYS A 196 31.69 -14.19 -14.33
CA LYS A 196 31.57 -13.09 -13.38
C LYS A 196 30.12 -12.65 -13.19
N VAL A 197 29.38 -12.47 -14.29
CA VAL A 197 27.96 -12.10 -14.27
C VAL A 197 27.11 -13.20 -13.63
N SER A 198 27.33 -14.46 -14.00
CA SER A 198 26.64 -15.62 -13.44
C SER A 198 26.82 -15.73 -11.92
N ASN A 199 28.09 -15.57 -11.46
CA ASN A 199 28.39 -15.62 -10.02
C ASN A 199 27.72 -14.45 -9.27
N LYS A 200 27.69 -13.24 -9.86
CA LYS A 200 27.05 -12.07 -9.26
C LYS A 200 25.53 -12.27 -9.17
N ILE A 201 24.89 -12.78 -10.21
CA ILE A 201 23.46 -13.10 -10.20
C ILE A 201 23.15 -14.15 -9.15
N LYS A 202 23.91 -15.24 -9.10
CA LYS A 202 23.76 -16.30 -8.11
C LYS A 202 23.86 -15.76 -6.68
N SER A 203 24.89 -15.00 -6.36
CA SER A 203 25.08 -14.37 -5.05
C SER A 203 23.95 -13.40 -4.69
N SER A 204 23.43 -12.63 -5.67
CA SER A 204 22.31 -11.72 -5.43
C SER A 204 21.02 -12.47 -5.14
N VAL A 205 20.73 -13.56 -5.88
CA VAL A 205 19.56 -14.41 -5.66
C VAL A 205 19.64 -15.14 -4.32
N GLU A 206 20.81 -15.66 -3.96
CA GLU A 206 21.05 -16.29 -2.65
C GLU A 206 20.79 -15.32 -1.49
N LYS A 207 21.24 -14.06 -1.61
CA LYS A 207 20.98 -13.03 -0.61
C LYS A 207 19.50 -12.67 -0.50
N LEU A 208 18.78 -12.63 -1.61
CA LEU A 208 17.38 -12.23 -1.68
C LEU A 208 16.44 -13.32 -1.14
N VAL A 209 16.77 -14.59 -1.41
CA VAL A 209 15.96 -15.75 -1.01
C VAL A 209 16.33 -16.26 0.39
N GLY A 210 17.53 -15.90 0.87
CA GLY A 210 18.03 -16.29 2.19
C GLY A 210 18.17 -17.81 2.37
N PRO A 211 18.00 -18.33 3.60
CA PRO A 211 18.24 -19.75 3.93
C PRO A 211 17.34 -20.74 3.20
N ASN A 212 16.27 -20.26 2.57
CA ASN A 212 15.35 -21.10 1.80
C ASN A 212 15.78 -21.31 0.34
N PHE A 213 16.92 -20.75 -0.09
CA PHE A 213 17.38 -20.82 -1.48
C PHE A 213 17.48 -22.26 -2.02
N ASP A 214 18.07 -23.16 -1.24
CA ASP A 214 18.25 -24.56 -1.67
C ASP A 214 16.91 -25.31 -1.76
N PHE A 215 15.96 -25.01 -0.89
CA PHE A 215 14.60 -25.53 -0.97
C PHE A 215 13.92 -25.13 -2.28
N TYR A 216 13.94 -23.84 -2.62
CA TYR A 216 13.34 -23.36 -3.86
C TYR A 216 14.08 -23.87 -5.10
N LYS A 217 15.40 -23.94 -5.06
CA LYS A 217 16.23 -24.50 -6.13
C LYS A 217 15.91 -25.97 -6.42
N SER A 218 15.63 -26.77 -5.40
CA SER A 218 15.24 -28.18 -5.56
C SER A 218 13.86 -28.37 -6.17
N LYS A 219 12.92 -27.41 -5.90
CA LYS A 219 11.55 -27.46 -6.38
C LYS A 219 11.37 -26.86 -7.78
N ILE A 220 12.12 -25.80 -8.09
CA ILE A 220 12.12 -25.14 -9.40
C ILE A 220 13.30 -25.69 -10.18
N GLY A 221 13.09 -26.78 -10.89
CA GLY A 221 14.15 -27.37 -11.73
C GLY A 221 14.73 -26.31 -12.69
N PRO A 222 16.06 -26.10 -12.73
CA PRO A 222 16.70 -25.06 -13.54
C PRO A 222 16.40 -25.19 -15.06
N LEU A 223 16.02 -26.37 -15.50
CA LEU A 223 15.64 -26.65 -16.89
C LEU A 223 14.26 -26.08 -17.27
N SER A 224 13.35 -25.87 -16.33
CA SER A 224 12.01 -25.35 -16.62
C SER A 224 12.06 -23.88 -16.97
N ILE A 225 12.80 -23.07 -16.22
CA ILE A 225 12.95 -21.63 -16.45
C ILE A 225 13.74 -21.35 -17.74
N ALA A 226 14.75 -22.17 -18.04
CA ALA A 226 15.58 -22.02 -19.24
C ALA A 226 14.80 -22.23 -20.56
N ARG A 227 13.64 -22.86 -20.50
CA ARG A 227 12.75 -23.10 -21.67
C ARG A 227 11.65 -22.08 -21.81
N VAL A 228 11.45 -21.20 -20.82
CA VAL A 228 10.42 -20.15 -20.89
C VAL A 228 10.93 -19.01 -21.78
N PRO A 229 10.14 -18.53 -22.74
CA PRO A 229 10.47 -17.37 -23.58
C PRO A 229 10.72 -16.13 -22.70
N PHE A 230 11.69 -15.29 -23.09
CA PHE A 230 12.01 -14.06 -22.33
C PHE A 230 10.82 -13.10 -22.20
N GLY A 231 10.00 -12.99 -23.25
CA GLY A 231 8.78 -12.18 -23.20
C GLY A 231 7.82 -12.68 -22.13
N THR A 232 7.56 -13.99 -22.09
CA THR A 232 6.70 -14.61 -21.08
C THR A 232 7.30 -14.44 -19.67
N LEU A 233 8.60 -14.64 -19.50
CA LEU A 233 9.28 -14.47 -18.19
C LEU A 233 9.21 -13.02 -17.72
N SER A 234 9.44 -12.06 -18.61
CA SER A 234 9.35 -10.62 -18.32
C SER A 234 7.94 -10.22 -17.88
N VAL A 235 6.92 -10.66 -18.62
CA VAL A 235 5.51 -10.40 -18.29
C VAL A 235 5.13 -11.04 -16.97
N LEU A 236 5.47 -12.31 -16.75
CA LEU A 236 5.19 -12.99 -15.49
C LEU A 236 5.84 -12.29 -14.29
N LEU A 237 7.07 -11.81 -14.43
CA LEU A 237 7.75 -11.07 -13.36
C LEU A 237 7.10 -9.72 -13.11
N LYS A 238 6.81 -8.96 -14.19
CA LYS A 238 6.15 -7.67 -14.14
C LYS A 238 4.76 -7.78 -13.51
N ASP A 239 3.95 -8.74 -13.96
CA ASP A 239 2.59 -8.96 -13.45
C ASP A 239 2.59 -9.38 -11.99
N ARG A 240 3.57 -10.20 -11.56
CA ARG A 240 3.70 -10.58 -10.14
C ARG A 240 4.11 -9.40 -9.25
N ILE A 241 5.07 -8.59 -9.68
CA ILE A 241 5.45 -7.38 -8.95
C ILE A 241 4.26 -6.43 -8.86
N PHE A 242 3.54 -6.24 -9.97
CA PHE A 242 2.38 -5.37 -10.03
C PHE A 242 1.22 -5.90 -9.15
N SER A 243 0.91 -7.19 -9.25
CA SER A 243 -0.13 -7.82 -8.40
C SER A 243 0.23 -7.77 -6.92
N LEU A 244 1.52 -7.95 -6.57
CA LEU A 244 1.98 -7.80 -5.19
C LEU A 244 1.84 -6.36 -4.69
N SER A 245 2.14 -5.38 -5.54
CA SER A 245 1.95 -3.97 -5.23
C SER A 245 0.47 -3.65 -4.96
N ILE A 246 -0.44 -4.08 -5.84
CA ILE A 246 -1.89 -3.92 -5.63
C ILE A 246 -2.35 -4.63 -4.35
N LEU A 247 -1.88 -5.86 -4.12
CA LEU A 247 -2.22 -6.61 -2.92
C LEU A 247 -1.84 -5.86 -1.65
N MET A 248 -0.63 -5.29 -1.61
CA MET A 248 -0.12 -4.56 -0.44
C MET A 248 -0.79 -3.20 -0.26
N GLN A 249 -0.95 -2.44 -1.33
CA GLN A 249 -1.40 -1.05 -1.28
C GLN A 249 -2.92 -0.91 -1.22
N GLU A 250 -3.65 -1.78 -1.89
CA GLU A 250 -5.11 -1.65 -2.00
C GLU A 250 -5.84 -2.76 -1.22
N VAL A 251 -5.61 -4.02 -1.59
CA VAL A 251 -6.40 -5.13 -1.04
C VAL A 251 -6.19 -5.30 0.46
N PHE A 252 -4.93 -5.30 0.91
CA PHE A 252 -4.60 -5.50 2.33
C PHE A 252 -5.17 -4.37 3.20
N LEU A 253 -4.97 -3.11 2.79
CA LEU A 253 -5.49 -1.96 3.54
C LEU A 253 -7.03 -1.95 3.60
N ILE A 254 -7.70 -2.33 2.51
CA ILE A 254 -9.17 -2.46 2.50
C ILE A 254 -9.64 -3.57 3.43
N VAL A 255 -8.96 -4.72 3.46
CA VAL A 255 -9.30 -5.83 4.36
C VAL A 255 -9.14 -5.41 5.82
N VAL A 256 -8.00 -4.79 6.19
CA VAL A 256 -7.76 -4.31 7.56
C VAL A 256 -8.83 -3.29 7.96
N ARG A 257 -9.16 -2.36 7.07
CA ARG A 257 -10.21 -1.37 7.28
C ARG A 257 -11.57 -2.01 7.55
N ARG A 258 -11.98 -2.99 6.73
CA ARG A 258 -13.24 -3.73 6.93
C ARG A 258 -13.28 -4.48 8.26
N LEU A 259 -12.17 -5.11 8.64
CA LEU A 259 -12.07 -5.81 9.93
C LEU A 259 -12.24 -4.85 11.12
N ASN A 260 -11.66 -3.66 11.04
CA ASN A 260 -11.81 -2.65 12.09
C ASN A 260 -13.22 -2.06 12.13
N TYR A 261 -13.84 -1.78 10.99
CA TYR A 261 -15.25 -1.42 10.93
C TYR A 261 -16.15 -2.48 11.56
N ASN A 262 -15.93 -3.76 11.24
CA ASN A 262 -16.71 -4.85 11.83
C ASN A 262 -16.61 -4.85 13.36
N LYS A 263 -15.42 -4.62 13.94
CA LYS A 263 -15.28 -4.50 15.40
C LYS A 263 -16.16 -3.37 15.97
N LEU A 264 -16.15 -2.20 15.35
CA LEU A 264 -16.98 -1.08 15.79
C LEU A 264 -18.48 -1.37 15.63
N TYR A 265 -18.87 -2.04 14.55
CA TYR A 265 -20.28 -2.31 14.26
C TYR A 265 -20.87 -3.44 15.09
N VAL A 266 -20.08 -4.40 15.55
CA VAL A 266 -20.49 -5.46 16.46
C VAL A 266 -20.56 -4.97 17.91
N ASP A 267 -19.85 -3.89 18.25
CA ASP A 267 -19.82 -3.32 19.59
C ASP A 267 -21.15 -2.63 19.92
N ASN A 268 -21.90 -3.20 20.88
CA ASN A 268 -23.22 -2.72 21.27
C ASN A 268 -23.15 -1.36 21.98
N ASP A 269 -22.05 -1.03 22.66
CA ASP A 269 -21.87 0.25 23.37
C ASP A 269 -21.88 1.44 22.41
N TYR A 270 -21.52 1.18 21.13
CA TYR A 270 -21.51 2.19 20.09
C TYR A 270 -22.66 2.08 19.08
N LYS A 271 -23.69 1.21 19.30
CA LYS A 271 -24.80 1.01 18.36
C LYS A 271 -25.49 2.34 17.98
N LEU A 272 -25.73 3.20 18.97
CA LEU A 272 -26.36 4.51 18.83
C LEU A 272 -25.40 5.70 19.03
N ARG A 273 -24.08 5.46 19.05
CA ARG A 273 -23.07 6.48 19.33
C ARG A 273 -22.03 6.58 18.24
N ARG A 274 -22.35 6.15 17.00
CA ARG A 274 -21.41 6.16 15.89
C ARG A 274 -22.02 6.67 14.61
N ILE A 275 -21.22 7.43 13.87
CA ILE A 275 -21.46 7.77 12.47
C ILE A 275 -20.23 7.34 11.66
N SER A 276 -20.46 6.66 10.55
CA SER A 276 -19.41 6.38 9.55
C SER A 276 -19.72 7.15 8.29
N THR A 277 -18.89 8.15 8.00
CA THR A 277 -19.03 9.00 6.82
C THR A 277 -18.12 8.46 5.72
N LEU A 278 -18.72 7.83 4.73
CA LEU A 278 -18.05 7.31 3.55
C LEU A 278 -18.28 8.26 2.37
N ILE A 279 -17.22 8.69 1.71
CA ILE A 279 -17.30 9.63 0.58
C ILE A 279 -18.21 9.13 -0.56
N LYS A 280 -18.41 7.84 -0.67
CA LYS A 280 -19.22 7.18 -1.69
C LYS A 280 -20.70 7.02 -1.35
N CYS A 281 -21.14 7.37 -0.15
CA CYS A 281 -22.53 7.15 0.27
C CYS A 281 -23.58 7.77 -0.66
N LEU A 282 -23.22 8.86 -1.32
CA LEU A 282 -24.08 9.64 -2.21
C LEU A 282 -23.86 9.32 -3.69
N THR A 283 -23.12 8.26 -4.04
CA THR A 283 -23.06 7.80 -5.43
C THR A 283 -24.35 7.08 -5.81
N GLU A 284 -24.70 7.07 -7.09
CA GLU A 284 -25.87 6.37 -7.61
C GLU A 284 -25.87 4.88 -7.23
N GLU A 285 -24.71 4.25 -7.21
CA GLU A 285 -24.52 2.82 -6.84
C GLU A 285 -24.76 2.56 -5.35
N ASP A 286 -24.28 3.45 -4.46
CA ASP A 286 -24.32 3.22 -3.02
C ASP A 286 -25.55 3.86 -2.33
N PHE A 287 -26.09 4.92 -2.86
CA PHE A 287 -27.25 5.62 -2.30
C PHE A 287 -28.45 4.70 -1.97
N PRO A 288 -28.85 3.75 -2.83
CA PRO A 288 -29.96 2.84 -2.52
C PRO A 288 -29.80 2.07 -1.23
N LYS A 289 -28.54 1.78 -0.82
CA LYS A 289 -28.24 1.05 0.42
C LYS A 289 -28.56 1.86 1.68
N TYR A 290 -28.51 3.19 1.57
CA TYR A 290 -28.73 4.11 2.70
C TYR A 290 -30.12 4.74 2.68
N LYS A 291 -30.80 4.75 1.52
CA LYS A 291 -32.11 5.38 1.33
C LYS A 291 -33.15 4.92 2.36
N SER A 292 -33.19 3.63 2.70
CA SER A 292 -34.17 3.07 3.65
C SER A 292 -34.07 3.65 5.05
N SER A 293 -32.94 4.25 5.40
CA SER A 293 -32.67 4.86 6.72
C SER A 293 -33.00 6.36 6.75
N LEU A 294 -33.40 6.97 5.61
CA LEU A 294 -33.81 8.36 5.56
C LEU A 294 -35.25 8.55 6.03
N PRO A 295 -35.58 9.72 6.61
CA PRO A 295 -36.96 10.10 6.83
C PRO A 295 -37.68 10.18 5.47
N ASP A 296 -38.98 9.82 5.44
CA ASP A 296 -39.84 9.90 4.25
C ASP A 296 -39.28 9.17 3.00
N ASN A 297 -38.61 8.06 3.21
CA ASN A 297 -37.85 7.31 2.19
C ASN A 297 -38.68 6.82 0.99
N SER A 298 -40.00 6.70 1.13
CA SER A 298 -40.90 6.19 0.09
C SER A 298 -40.97 7.09 -1.14
N THR A 299 -40.83 8.42 -0.96
CA THR A 299 -40.92 9.42 -2.01
C THR A 299 -39.59 9.87 -2.57
N ILE A 300 -38.47 9.43 -1.93
CA ILE A 300 -37.13 9.86 -2.28
C ILE A 300 -36.61 9.04 -3.48
N THR A 301 -36.26 9.73 -4.56
CA THR A 301 -35.47 9.16 -5.67
C THR A 301 -34.06 9.76 -5.66
N TYR A 302 -33.10 9.11 -6.31
CA TYR A 302 -31.73 9.61 -6.38
C TYR A 302 -31.67 11.01 -7.01
N ASP A 303 -32.29 11.17 -8.16
CA ASP A 303 -32.28 12.44 -8.91
C ASP A 303 -32.95 13.59 -8.14
N ASN A 304 -34.03 13.28 -7.41
CA ASN A 304 -34.75 14.32 -6.63
C ASN A 304 -34.01 14.68 -5.35
N PHE A 305 -33.26 13.72 -4.76
CA PHE A 305 -32.60 13.94 -3.47
C PHE A 305 -31.18 14.47 -3.65
N VAL A 306 -30.37 13.84 -4.50
CA VAL A 306 -28.97 14.21 -4.70
C VAL A 306 -28.84 15.36 -5.70
N GLY A 307 -29.64 15.34 -6.76
CA GLY A 307 -29.58 16.34 -7.83
C GLY A 307 -28.30 16.20 -8.69
N GLN A 308 -28.34 16.74 -9.90
CA GLN A 308 -27.28 16.54 -10.88
C GLN A 308 -25.92 17.13 -10.46
N ARG A 309 -25.92 18.33 -9.84
CA ARG A 309 -24.69 19.03 -9.43
C ARG A 309 -23.95 18.27 -8.34
N ILE A 310 -24.69 17.81 -7.32
CA ILE A 310 -24.12 17.02 -6.22
C ILE A 310 -23.64 15.68 -6.76
N ALA A 311 -24.45 14.99 -7.57
CA ALA A 311 -24.12 13.72 -8.19
C ALA A 311 -22.78 13.76 -8.94
N GLN A 312 -22.57 14.80 -9.77
CA GLN A 312 -21.31 14.97 -10.48
C GLN A 312 -20.13 15.18 -9.52
N THR A 313 -20.26 16.07 -8.54
CA THR A 313 -19.19 16.36 -7.56
C THR A 313 -18.82 15.10 -6.76
N VAL A 314 -19.81 14.35 -6.31
CA VAL A 314 -19.63 13.11 -5.57
C VAL A 314 -19.00 12.02 -6.43
N ALA A 315 -19.43 11.86 -7.69
CA ALA A 315 -18.87 10.89 -8.60
C ALA A 315 -17.36 11.16 -8.87
N GLU A 316 -17.01 12.40 -9.12
CA GLU A 316 -15.62 12.81 -9.32
C GLU A 316 -14.78 12.60 -8.05
N ALA A 317 -15.28 12.99 -6.88
CA ALA A 317 -14.58 12.81 -5.61
C ALA A 317 -14.42 11.32 -5.24
N SER A 318 -15.47 10.51 -5.44
CA SER A 318 -15.45 9.09 -5.08
C SER A 318 -14.60 8.24 -6.04
N SER A 319 -14.36 8.72 -7.27
CA SER A 319 -13.46 8.07 -8.22
C SER A 319 -11.99 8.35 -7.93
N PHE A 320 -11.71 9.35 -7.11
CA PHE A 320 -10.34 9.72 -6.74
C PHE A 320 -9.74 8.72 -5.77
N GLY A 321 -8.58 8.18 -6.12
CA GLY A 321 -7.87 7.23 -5.26
C GLY A 321 -7.17 7.91 -4.07
N THR A 322 -6.77 7.12 -3.10
CA THR A 322 -5.93 7.61 -2.00
C THR A 322 -4.57 8.05 -2.55
N THR A 323 -4.15 9.28 -2.25
CA THR A 323 -2.87 9.84 -2.67
C THR A 323 -2.08 10.37 -1.48
N LEU A 324 -0.75 10.46 -1.63
CA LEU A 324 0.15 11.10 -0.67
C LEU A 324 0.28 12.62 -0.91
N TRP A 325 -0.01 13.07 -2.13
CA TRP A 325 0.02 14.48 -2.54
C TRP A 325 -0.91 14.73 -3.71
N PHE A 326 -1.30 15.97 -3.90
CA PHE A 326 -2.02 16.40 -5.08
C PHE A 326 -1.04 16.85 -6.17
N THR A 327 -1.24 16.36 -7.38
CA THR A 327 -0.51 16.80 -8.56
C THR A 327 -1.02 18.16 -9.04
N GLU A 328 -0.26 18.84 -9.91
CA GLU A 328 -0.68 20.10 -10.51
C GLU A 328 -2.01 19.95 -11.30
N THR A 329 -2.16 18.86 -12.02
CA THR A 329 -3.41 18.55 -12.77
C THR A 329 -4.60 18.40 -11.83
N GLU A 330 -4.43 17.74 -10.70
CA GLU A 330 -5.48 17.58 -9.67
C GLU A 330 -5.81 18.90 -8.99
N GLY A 331 -4.81 19.77 -8.79
CA GLY A 331 -4.99 21.14 -8.34
C GLY A 331 -5.82 21.97 -9.31
N MET A 332 -5.51 21.92 -10.60
CA MET A 332 -6.27 22.61 -11.66
C MET A 332 -7.72 22.10 -11.75
N ASN A 333 -7.96 20.82 -11.52
CA ASN A 333 -9.29 20.21 -11.52
C ASN A 333 -10.06 20.41 -10.21
N ASN A 334 -9.52 21.16 -9.25
CA ASN A 334 -10.10 21.42 -7.93
C ASN A 334 -10.48 20.14 -7.15
N VAL A 335 -9.71 19.07 -7.28
CA VAL A 335 -10.02 17.77 -6.67
C VAL A 335 -10.13 17.88 -5.14
N LEU A 336 -9.25 18.64 -4.49
CA LEU A 336 -9.31 18.86 -3.05
C LEU A 336 -10.62 19.52 -2.62
N HIS A 337 -11.07 20.55 -3.35
CA HIS A 337 -12.34 21.23 -3.04
C HIS A 337 -13.55 20.30 -3.23
N LYS A 338 -13.54 19.45 -4.26
CA LYS A 338 -14.57 18.42 -4.48
C LYS A 338 -14.60 17.38 -3.37
N LEU A 339 -13.43 16.93 -2.89
CA LEU A 339 -13.34 16.03 -1.74
C LEU A 339 -13.90 16.66 -0.47
N VAL A 340 -13.53 17.89 -0.18
CA VAL A 340 -14.05 18.63 1.00
C VAL A 340 -15.56 18.82 0.90
N ALA A 341 -16.07 19.29 -0.25
CA ALA A 341 -17.50 19.46 -0.48
C ALA A 341 -18.27 18.15 -0.33
N THR A 342 -17.77 17.06 -0.91
CA THR A 342 -18.37 15.73 -0.76
C THR A 342 -18.34 15.25 0.69
N GLY A 343 -17.26 15.53 1.43
CA GLY A 343 -17.18 15.24 2.87
C GLY A 343 -18.24 15.96 3.69
N GLN A 344 -18.50 17.24 3.39
CA GLN A 344 -19.56 18.03 4.05
C GLN A 344 -20.95 17.47 3.72
N LEU A 345 -21.22 17.20 2.44
CA LEU A 345 -22.47 16.61 1.97
C LEU A 345 -22.74 15.24 2.62
N THR A 346 -21.75 14.36 2.61
CA THR A 346 -21.88 13.03 3.20
C THR A 346 -22.05 13.09 4.73
N MET A 347 -21.43 14.05 5.40
CA MET A 347 -21.64 14.25 6.83
C MET A 347 -23.08 14.70 7.12
N CYS A 348 -23.60 15.68 6.39
CA CYS A 348 -25.00 16.14 6.52
C CYS A 348 -25.97 14.97 6.28
N PHE A 349 -25.77 14.21 5.23
CA PHE A 349 -26.55 13.02 4.90
C PHE A 349 -26.54 11.96 6.01
N ASN A 350 -25.36 11.60 6.50
CA ASN A 350 -25.23 10.61 7.56
C ASN A 350 -25.77 11.10 8.91
N MET A 351 -25.73 12.42 9.16
CA MET A 351 -26.34 12.99 10.33
C MET A 351 -27.88 12.88 10.27
N MET A 352 -28.49 13.12 9.11
CA MET A 352 -29.94 12.89 8.93
C MET A 352 -30.32 11.44 9.20
N ILE A 353 -29.55 10.48 8.66
CA ILE A 353 -29.76 9.04 8.92
C ILE A 353 -29.63 8.73 10.42
N TYR A 354 -28.61 9.25 11.05
CA TYR A 354 -28.32 9.00 12.47
C TYR A 354 -29.44 9.53 13.37
N LEU A 355 -29.86 10.78 13.16
CA LEU A 355 -30.94 11.41 13.94
C LEU A 355 -32.27 10.70 13.70
N ASN A 356 -32.57 10.36 12.45
CA ASN A 356 -33.77 9.59 12.12
C ASN A 356 -33.79 8.24 12.82
N LYS A 357 -32.67 7.52 12.81
CA LYS A 357 -32.51 6.23 13.49
C LYS A 357 -32.77 6.34 15.00
N TRP A 358 -32.31 7.40 15.66
CA TRP A 358 -32.58 7.65 17.06
C TRP A 358 -34.08 7.91 17.33
N ILE A 359 -34.71 8.76 16.48
CA ILE A 359 -36.10 9.17 16.62
C ILE A 359 -37.07 8.00 16.37
N THR A 360 -36.68 7.07 15.50
CA THR A 360 -37.49 5.89 15.10
C THR A 360 -37.00 4.61 15.75
N ASP A 361 -36.20 4.68 16.83
CA ASP A 361 -35.64 3.51 17.49
C ASP A 361 -36.72 2.70 18.24
N ASP A 362 -36.91 1.47 17.78
CA ASP A 362 -37.93 0.55 18.34
C ASP A 362 -37.61 0.10 19.78
N ASP A 363 -36.34 0.23 20.21
CA ASP A 363 -35.89 -0.11 21.57
C ASP A 363 -36.33 0.95 22.61
N GLY A 364 -36.98 2.04 22.18
CA GLY A 364 -37.49 3.12 23.02
C GLY A 364 -36.41 3.98 23.69
N ASN A 365 -35.17 3.95 23.15
CA ASN A 365 -34.08 4.76 23.70
C ASN A 365 -34.34 6.26 23.56
N PHE A 366 -35.02 6.67 22.49
CA PHE A 366 -35.41 8.08 22.27
C PHE A 366 -36.40 8.56 23.33
N ASP A 367 -37.38 7.75 23.72
CA ASP A 367 -38.40 8.07 24.70
C ASP A 367 -37.86 8.19 26.13
N ARG A 368 -36.69 7.59 26.38
CA ARG A 368 -35.96 7.70 27.66
C ARG A 368 -35.15 8.99 27.80
N LEU A 369 -34.96 9.73 26.72
CA LEU A 369 -34.28 11.03 26.73
C LEU A 369 -35.16 12.09 27.44
N SER A 370 -34.52 13.13 27.97
CA SER A 370 -35.26 14.28 28.45
C SER A 370 -36.07 14.94 27.32
N THR A 371 -37.22 15.55 27.65
CA THR A 371 -38.04 16.27 26.67
C THR A 371 -37.23 17.33 25.93
N LYS A 372 -36.28 17.97 26.61
CA LYS A 372 -35.38 18.96 26.01
C LYS A 372 -34.50 18.32 24.93
N ASP A 373 -33.89 17.15 25.21
CA ASP A 373 -33.01 16.47 24.28
C ASP A 373 -33.80 15.94 23.07
N GLN A 374 -35.00 15.41 23.29
CA GLN A 374 -35.90 14.99 22.21
C GLN A 374 -36.24 16.14 21.27
N ILE A 375 -36.60 17.32 21.80
CA ILE A 375 -36.86 18.50 20.98
C ILE A 375 -35.61 18.90 20.22
N GLN A 376 -34.48 18.98 20.87
CA GLN A 376 -33.20 19.37 20.26
C GLN A 376 -32.80 18.42 19.11
N MET A 377 -32.98 17.11 19.27
CA MET A 377 -32.69 16.15 18.20
C MET A 377 -33.60 16.31 16.99
N ARG A 378 -34.91 16.61 17.21
CA ARG A 378 -35.85 16.90 16.12
C ARG A 378 -35.50 18.20 15.39
N GLU A 379 -35.15 19.25 16.13
CA GLU A 379 -34.70 20.54 15.57
C GLU A 379 -33.42 20.36 14.74
N MET A 380 -32.46 19.59 15.22
CA MET A 380 -31.24 19.26 14.48
C MET A 380 -31.55 18.50 13.18
N LEU A 381 -32.51 17.57 13.20
CA LEU A 381 -32.91 16.86 11.99
C LEU A 381 -33.50 17.80 10.95
N GLU A 382 -34.41 18.69 11.38
CA GLU A 382 -35.02 19.69 10.50
C GLU A 382 -33.98 20.71 9.98
N GLN A 383 -33.02 21.08 10.79
CA GLN A 383 -31.90 21.92 10.37
C GLN A 383 -31.05 21.19 9.28
N CYS A 384 -30.69 19.92 9.49
CA CYS A 384 -29.97 19.16 8.47
C CYS A 384 -30.75 19.03 7.15
N LYS A 385 -32.07 18.83 7.22
CA LYS A 385 -32.93 18.82 6.02
C LYS A 385 -32.91 20.20 5.32
N GLY A 386 -32.99 21.29 6.08
CA GLY A 386 -32.94 22.66 5.55
C GLY A 386 -31.56 22.96 4.91
N ASP A 387 -30.47 22.53 5.52
CA ASP A 387 -29.11 22.68 4.97
C ASP A 387 -28.95 21.85 3.71
N TRP A 388 -29.49 20.63 3.68
CA TRP A 388 -29.46 19.79 2.48
C TRP A 388 -30.10 20.44 1.26
N VAL A 389 -31.22 21.13 1.45
CA VAL A 389 -31.90 21.84 0.35
C VAL A 389 -31.08 23.03 -0.18
N ARG A 390 -30.20 23.60 0.64
CA ARG A 390 -29.33 24.73 0.24
C ARG A 390 -28.08 24.28 -0.56
N PHE A 391 -27.65 23.03 -0.42
CA PHE A 391 -26.56 22.46 -1.22
C PHE A 391 -26.98 22.25 -2.67
#